data_d53a406af861a5f9d24d64287aa17620
#
_entry.id   d53a406af861a5f9d24d64287aa17620
#
_cell.length_a   1.000
_cell.length_b   1.000
_cell.length_c   1.000
_cell.angle_alpha   90.00
_cell.angle_beta   90.00
_cell.angle_gamma   90.00
#
_symmetry.space_group_name_H-M   'P 1'
#
loop_
_entity.id
_entity.type
_entity.pdbx_description
1 polymer ?
#
loop_
_entity_poly.entity_id
_entity_poly.type
_entity_poly.pdbx_seq_one_letter_code
_entity_poly.pdbx_strand_id
1 'polypeptide(L)'
;MTTQPHAEPPDRAHAQATGPADQLQDRHRDHARATPIQQPLLFVGGGNMAGAILRGGLAAGVIDASRVFVVEPDTAKHADLNQLGVRISASATDGVTWINSVDEVAGGQGQRDAANRAQVVLCVKPQMLPQAAADIRAAFASPRVVISILAGTPSSVVRRSLGEHARVVRAMPNLAASISQGVTAICLGDGASRDDDAVAHAIFRAVGPMVMRLEESKFDAFTAMAGSGPAYLFYLAQGMIEGGVRAGLSHEESNRATRQSLLGAAMLLSRSDQAPESLRAAVTSKGGTTAAAVGVLDQREALRAIADAIVAGAARGEELAKLASK
;
A
#
# COMPACT_ATOMS: atom_id res chain seq x y z
N MET A 1 12.83 80.97 -10.06
CA MET A 1 13.21 79.97 -9.10
C MET A 1 11.99 79.12 -8.86
N THR A 2 11.88 78.01 -9.60
CA THR A 2 10.75 77.10 -9.59
C THR A 2 11.28 75.73 -9.10
N THR A 3 10.85 75.33 -7.93
CA THR A 3 11.17 74.08 -7.28
C THR A 3 10.25 72.99 -7.86
N GLN A 4 10.85 71.93 -8.46
CA GLN A 4 10.16 70.69 -8.84
C GLN A 4 10.01 69.80 -7.62
N PRO A 5 8.90 69.07 -7.51
CA PRO A 5 8.75 68.05 -6.45
C PRO A 5 9.38 66.72 -6.86
N HIS A 6 10.10 66.11 -5.92
CA HIS A 6 10.66 64.74 -6.03
C HIS A 6 9.51 63.72 -6.05
N ALA A 7 9.51 62.86 -7.07
CA ALA A 7 8.65 61.69 -7.14
C ALA A 7 9.31 60.54 -6.32
N GLU A 8 8.55 59.97 -5.38
CA GLU A 8 8.88 58.74 -4.69
C GLU A 8 8.81 57.52 -5.65
N PRO A 9 9.72 56.54 -5.52
CA PRO A 9 9.64 55.30 -6.31
C PRO A 9 8.53 54.39 -5.78
N PRO A 10 7.89 53.55 -6.63
CA PRO A 10 6.80 52.69 -6.25
C PRO A 10 7.29 51.54 -5.34
N ASP A 11 6.50 51.33 -4.30
CA ASP A 11 6.59 50.27 -3.32
C ASP A 11 6.70 48.88 -4.02
N ARG A 12 7.84 48.22 -3.86
CA ARG A 12 8.02 46.84 -4.34
C ARG A 12 7.32 45.92 -3.34
N ALA A 13 6.10 45.54 -3.67
CA ALA A 13 5.45 44.40 -3.03
C ALA A 13 6.40 43.20 -3.02
N HIS A 14 6.86 42.80 -1.84
CA HIS A 14 7.59 41.56 -1.61
C HIS A 14 6.65 40.39 -1.92
N ALA A 15 6.73 39.90 -3.13
CA ALA A 15 6.29 38.54 -3.42
C ALA A 15 7.24 37.60 -2.65
N GLN A 16 6.81 37.11 -1.50
CA GLN A 16 7.48 36.05 -0.78
C GLN A 16 7.46 34.81 -1.69
N ALA A 17 8.60 34.50 -2.28
CA ALA A 17 8.81 33.22 -2.95
C ALA A 17 8.70 32.13 -1.87
N THR A 18 7.63 31.33 -1.94
CA THR A 18 7.49 30.13 -1.13
C THR A 18 8.72 29.24 -1.36
N GLY A 19 9.45 28.98 -0.28
CA GLY A 19 10.68 28.20 -0.34
C GLY A 19 10.40 26.73 -0.73
N PRO A 20 11.44 25.97 -1.15
CA PRO A 20 11.29 24.56 -1.50
C PRO A 20 10.60 23.69 -0.43
N ALA A 21 10.70 24.09 0.84
CA ALA A 21 10.05 23.42 1.97
C ALA A 21 8.52 23.56 1.96
N ASP A 22 7.98 24.69 1.51
CA ASP A 22 6.52 24.93 1.42
C ASP A 22 5.91 24.15 0.24
N GLN A 23 6.63 24.03 -0.87
CA GLN A 23 6.18 23.25 -2.03
C GLN A 23 6.16 21.75 -1.74
N LEU A 24 6.98 21.26 -0.80
CA LEU A 24 7.00 19.86 -0.37
C LEU A 24 5.89 19.54 0.66
N GLN A 25 5.48 20.52 1.48
CA GLN A 25 4.32 20.38 2.37
C GLN A 25 3.02 20.30 1.56
N ASP A 26 2.91 21.01 0.44
CA ASP A 26 1.76 20.92 -0.45
C ASP A 26 1.68 19.58 -1.19
N ARG A 27 2.79 18.94 -1.55
CA ARG A 27 2.78 17.59 -2.15
C ARG A 27 2.21 16.51 -1.21
N HIS A 28 2.26 16.72 0.10
CA HIS A 28 1.62 15.84 1.09
C HIS A 28 0.20 16.27 1.46
N ARG A 29 -0.20 17.51 1.14
CA ARG A 29 -1.55 18.03 1.36
C ARG A 29 -2.47 17.91 0.15
N ASP A 30 -1.97 17.63 -1.04
CA ASP A 30 -2.77 17.27 -2.20
C ASP A 30 -3.35 15.84 -2.08
N HIS A 31 -3.99 15.54 -0.96
CA HIS A 31 -5.18 14.72 -0.96
C HIS A 31 -6.28 15.59 -1.61
N ALA A 32 -6.15 15.88 -2.90
CA ALA A 32 -7.31 16.27 -3.71
C ALA A 32 -8.42 15.33 -3.25
N ARG A 33 -9.57 15.86 -2.85
CA ARG A 33 -10.70 15.07 -2.32
C ARG A 33 -10.86 13.89 -3.24
N ALA A 34 -10.42 12.71 -2.76
CA ALA A 34 -10.39 11.52 -3.58
C ALA A 34 -11.84 11.25 -3.96
N THR A 35 -12.11 11.10 -5.24
CA THR A 35 -13.48 10.84 -5.72
C THR A 35 -13.97 9.54 -5.10
N PRO A 36 -15.10 9.55 -4.37
CA PRO A 36 -15.64 8.33 -3.79
C PRO A 36 -15.90 7.29 -4.87
N ILE A 37 -15.50 6.06 -4.65
CA ILE A 37 -15.82 4.94 -5.53
C ILE A 37 -17.33 4.66 -5.44
N GLN A 38 -17.93 4.40 -6.59
CA GLN A 38 -19.36 4.15 -6.67
C GLN A 38 -19.69 2.66 -6.67
N GLN A 39 -18.72 1.82 -6.93
CA GLN A 39 -18.86 0.38 -6.97
C GLN A 39 -19.00 -0.20 -5.57
N PRO A 40 -20.03 -1.02 -5.30
CA PRO A 40 -20.08 -1.81 -4.08
C PRO A 40 -18.90 -2.80 -4.02
N LEU A 41 -18.38 -3.05 -2.81
CA LEU A 41 -17.20 -3.89 -2.59
C LEU A 41 -17.53 -5.08 -1.69
N LEU A 42 -17.24 -6.29 -2.19
CA LEU A 42 -17.25 -7.51 -1.39
C LEU A 42 -15.79 -7.84 -1.00
N PHE A 43 -15.47 -7.66 0.27
CA PHE A 43 -14.19 -8.13 0.82
C PHE A 43 -14.30 -9.60 1.21
N VAL A 44 -13.41 -10.42 0.70
CA VAL A 44 -13.29 -11.83 1.06
C VAL A 44 -12.04 -12.01 1.92
N GLY A 45 -12.25 -12.16 3.22
CA GLY A 45 -11.24 -12.07 4.27
C GLY A 45 -11.20 -10.68 4.92
N GLY A 46 -11.36 -10.66 6.24
CA GLY A 46 -11.35 -9.46 7.10
C GLY A 46 -10.09 -9.32 7.95
N GLY A 47 -8.94 -9.85 7.46
CA GLY A 47 -7.67 -9.79 8.20
C GLY A 47 -7.04 -8.39 8.26
N ASN A 48 -5.82 -8.29 8.79
CA ASN A 48 -5.12 -7.03 9.04
C ASN A 48 -5.07 -6.09 7.83
N MET A 49 -4.78 -6.62 6.63
CA MET A 49 -4.69 -5.79 5.43
C MET A 49 -6.06 -5.31 4.97
N ALA A 50 -7.09 -6.16 5.01
CA ALA A 50 -8.47 -5.74 4.71
C ALA A 50 -8.92 -4.62 5.67
N GLY A 51 -8.66 -4.79 6.98
CA GLY A 51 -8.94 -3.76 7.99
C GLY A 51 -8.17 -2.47 7.76
N ALA A 52 -6.91 -2.53 7.33
CA ALA A 52 -6.11 -1.35 7.00
C ALA A 52 -6.70 -0.60 5.78
N ILE A 53 -7.04 -1.33 4.72
CA ILE A 53 -7.68 -0.79 3.51
C ILE A 53 -9.02 -0.12 3.85
N LEU A 54 -9.87 -0.81 4.61
CA LEU A 54 -11.17 -0.29 5.01
C LEU A 54 -11.05 0.98 5.86
N ARG A 55 -10.24 0.95 6.93
CA ARG A 55 -10.04 2.14 7.78
C ARG A 55 -9.51 3.34 7.00
N GLY A 56 -8.48 3.13 6.19
CA GLY A 56 -7.89 4.23 5.41
C GLY A 56 -8.84 4.73 4.33
N GLY A 57 -9.51 3.85 3.60
CA GLY A 57 -10.45 4.20 2.55
C GLY A 57 -11.69 4.94 3.05
N LEU A 58 -12.24 4.53 4.21
CA LEU A 58 -13.35 5.19 4.89
C LEU A 58 -12.92 6.57 5.43
N ALA A 59 -11.77 6.64 6.10
CA ALA A 59 -11.25 7.91 6.63
C ALA A 59 -10.96 8.94 5.53
N ALA A 60 -10.52 8.48 4.37
CA ALA A 60 -10.28 9.33 3.19
C ALA A 60 -11.56 9.68 2.41
N GLY A 61 -12.73 9.10 2.77
CA GLY A 61 -13.98 9.29 2.04
C GLY A 61 -13.99 8.63 0.65
N VAL A 62 -13.05 7.73 0.37
CA VAL A 62 -12.97 6.96 -0.89
C VAL A 62 -13.94 5.80 -0.88
N ILE A 63 -14.08 5.13 0.26
CA ILE A 63 -15.00 4.02 0.49
C ILE A 63 -16.20 4.50 1.30
N ASP A 64 -17.40 4.10 0.89
CA ASP A 64 -18.64 4.28 1.67
C ASP A 64 -18.97 2.95 2.37
N ALA A 65 -19.06 2.98 3.70
CA ALA A 65 -19.35 1.79 4.52
C ALA A 65 -20.66 1.09 4.12
N SER A 66 -21.69 1.85 3.70
CA SER A 66 -22.98 1.31 3.26
C SER A 66 -22.88 0.44 2.00
N ARG A 67 -21.79 0.59 1.24
CA ARG A 67 -21.48 -0.12 0.00
C ARG A 67 -20.43 -1.23 0.17
N VAL A 68 -20.14 -1.61 1.43
CA VAL A 68 -19.16 -2.66 1.74
C VAL A 68 -19.83 -3.83 2.42
N PHE A 69 -19.45 -5.03 1.98
CA PHE A 69 -19.73 -6.29 2.67
C PHE A 69 -18.42 -7.05 2.90
N VAL A 70 -18.21 -7.57 4.10
CA VAL A 70 -17.02 -8.35 4.45
C VAL A 70 -17.44 -9.77 4.79
N VAL A 71 -16.86 -10.75 4.12
CA VAL A 71 -16.93 -12.16 4.49
C VAL A 71 -15.69 -12.50 5.30
N GLU A 72 -15.87 -12.79 6.60
CA GLU A 72 -14.79 -13.21 7.51
C GLU A 72 -15.32 -14.36 8.40
N PRO A 73 -14.86 -15.60 8.17
CA PRO A 73 -15.32 -16.75 8.95
C PRO A 73 -14.93 -16.69 10.42
N ASP A 74 -13.83 -16.01 10.76
CA ASP A 74 -13.39 -15.85 12.15
C ASP A 74 -14.17 -14.73 12.84
N THR A 75 -15.18 -15.13 13.63
CA THR A 75 -16.07 -14.19 14.34
C THR A 75 -15.34 -13.34 15.39
N ALA A 76 -14.16 -13.74 15.86
CA ALA A 76 -13.36 -12.92 16.78
C ALA A 76 -12.93 -11.59 16.17
N LYS A 77 -12.85 -11.50 14.83
CA LYS A 77 -12.50 -10.26 14.11
C LYS A 77 -13.71 -9.36 13.82
N HIS A 78 -14.92 -9.85 14.01
CA HIS A 78 -16.14 -9.11 13.65
C HIS A 78 -16.29 -7.83 14.47
N ALA A 79 -15.88 -7.83 15.76
CA ALA A 79 -16.01 -6.67 16.63
C ALA A 79 -15.28 -5.43 16.06
N ASP A 80 -14.03 -5.61 15.62
CA ASP A 80 -13.23 -4.51 15.06
C ASP A 80 -13.76 -4.02 13.72
N LEU A 81 -14.25 -4.94 12.88
CA LEU A 81 -14.83 -4.61 11.59
C LEU A 81 -16.20 -3.93 11.73
N ASN A 82 -17.03 -4.35 12.70
CA ASN A 82 -18.30 -3.71 12.99
C ASN A 82 -18.17 -2.23 13.36
N GLN A 83 -17.07 -1.85 14.05
CA GLN A 83 -16.79 -0.45 14.37
C GLN A 83 -16.63 0.44 13.11
N LEU A 84 -16.35 -0.16 11.96
CA LEU A 84 -16.22 0.54 10.69
C LEU A 84 -17.59 0.80 10.01
N GLY A 85 -18.68 0.28 10.57
CA GLY A 85 -20.03 0.45 10.02
C GLY A 85 -20.30 -0.35 8.74
N VAL A 86 -19.43 -1.30 8.39
CA VAL A 86 -19.59 -2.17 7.21
C VAL A 86 -20.46 -3.39 7.54
N ARG A 87 -21.05 -4.02 6.53
CA ARG A 87 -21.78 -5.28 6.70
C ARG A 87 -20.79 -6.43 6.81
N ILE A 88 -21.06 -7.39 7.71
CA ILE A 88 -20.19 -8.54 7.94
C ILE A 88 -21.01 -9.81 8.06
N SER A 89 -20.50 -10.90 7.52
CA SER A 89 -21.00 -12.26 7.77
C SER A 89 -19.83 -13.25 7.80
N ALA A 90 -20.01 -14.33 8.55
CA ALA A 90 -19.14 -15.49 8.48
C ALA A 90 -19.39 -16.33 7.22
N SER A 91 -20.57 -16.18 6.62
CA SER A 91 -21.04 -16.95 5.46
C SER A 91 -20.64 -16.28 4.14
N ALA A 92 -19.92 -17.00 3.29
CA ALA A 92 -19.63 -16.58 1.93
C ALA A 92 -20.92 -16.47 1.10
N THR A 93 -21.92 -17.32 1.35
CA THR A 93 -23.21 -17.28 0.67
C THR A 93 -23.92 -15.94 0.86
N ASP A 94 -23.86 -15.36 2.07
CA ASP A 94 -24.46 -14.05 2.34
C ASP A 94 -23.77 -12.96 1.51
N GLY A 95 -22.45 -13.00 1.41
CA GLY A 95 -21.66 -12.08 0.60
C GLY A 95 -21.98 -12.20 -0.90
N VAL A 96 -22.09 -13.43 -1.40
CA VAL A 96 -22.47 -13.71 -2.80
C VAL A 96 -23.87 -13.24 -3.10
N THR A 97 -24.83 -13.52 -2.22
CA THR A 97 -26.22 -13.06 -2.36
C THR A 97 -26.28 -11.53 -2.40
N TRP A 98 -25.57 -10.88 -1.48
CA TRP A 98 -25.52 -9.43 -1.42
C TRP A 98 -24.93 -8.81 -2.70
N ILE A 99 -23.74 -9.29 -3.14
CA ILE A 99 -23.06 -8.68 -4.30
C ILE A 99 -23.87 -8.85 -5.60
N ASN A 100 -24.60 -9.93 -5.74
CA ASN A 100 -25.48 -10.15 -6.89
C ASN A 100 -26.73 -9.27 -6.81
N SER A 101 -27.35 -9.12 -5.62
CA SER A 101 -28.52 -8.27 -5.43
C SER A 101 -28.25 -6.78 -5.71
N VAL A 102 -27.08 -6.26 -5.30
CA VAL A 102 -26.74 -4.85 -5.57
C VAL A 102 -26.48 -4.58 -7.06
N ASP A 103 -26.01 -5.58 -7.80
CA ASP A 103 -25.87 -5.48 -9.26
C ASP A 103 -27.22 -5.48 -9.97
N GLU A 104 -28.18 -6.28 -9.51
CA GLU A 104 -29.55 -6.34 -10.06
C GLU A 104 -30.29 -5.02 -9.86
N VAL A 105 -30.24 -4.46 -8.65
CA VAL A 105 -30.87 -3.17 -8.32
C VAL A 105 -30.29 -2.02 -9.12
N ALA A 106 -28.95 -2.06 -9.33
CA ALA A 106 -28.23 -1.02 -10.07
C ALA A 106 -28.39 -1.14 -11.60
N GLY A 107 -28.79 -2.31 -12.09
CA GLY A 107 -28.89 -2.65 -13.52
C GLY A 107 -30.31 -2.70 -14.00
N GLY A 108 -30.97 -1.56 -14.28
CA GLY A 108 -32.06 -1.61 -15.28
C GLY A 108 -31.53 -2.16 -16.59
N GLN A 109 -32.06 -3.26 -17.10
CA GLN A 109 -31.92 -3.96 -18.40
C GLN A 109 -30.78 -3.59 -19.40
N GLY A 110 -29.68 -2.97 -18.95
CA GLY A 110 -28.51 -2.67 -19.77
C GLY A 110 -27.30 -3.40 -19.23
N GLN A 111 -26.58 -4.10 -20.09
CA GLN A 111 -25.30 -4.74 -19.80
C GLN A 111 -24.29 -3.68 -19.30
N ARG A 112 -24.15 -3.53 -17.97
CA ARG A 112 -23.06 -2.69 -17.40
C ARG A 112 -21.73 -3.33 -17.72
N ASP A 113 -20.77 -2.51 -18.11
CA ASP A 113 -19.37 -2.94 -18.16
C ASP A 113 -18.94 -3.47 -16.78
N ALA A 114 -18.13 -4.52 -16.74
CA ALA A 114 -17.66 -5.15 -15.51
C ALA A 114 -16.97 -4.15 -14.55
N ALA A 115 -16.31 -3.11 -15.08
CA ALA A 115 -15.71 -2.05 -14.30
C ALA A 115 -16.71 -1.21 -13.47
N ASN A 116 -17.97 -1.15 -13.91
CA ASN A 116 -19.05 -0.40 -13.27
C ASN A 116 -19.95 -1.26 -12.36
N ARG A 117 -19.67 -2.54 -12.25
CA ARG A 117 -20.36 -3.47 -11.34
C ARG A 117 -19.73 -3.48 -9.96
N ALA A 118 -20.39 -4.13 -9.01
CA ALA A 118 -19.79 -4.45 -7.72
C ALA A 118 -18.53 -5.29 -7.91
N GLN A 119 -17.48 -5.00 -7.15
CA GLN A 119 -16.19 -5.65 -7.28
C GLN A 119 -15.85 -6.49 -6.05
N VAL A 120 -15.01 -7.51 -6.24
CA VAL A 120 -14.51 -8.36 -5.16
C VAL A 120 -13.08 -7.93 -4.78
N VAL A 121 -12.82 -7.78 -3.48
CA VAL A 121 -11.46 -7.57 -2.95
C VAL A 121 -11.06 -8.84 -2.22
N LEU A 122 -10.12 -9.58 -2.80
CA LEU A 122 -9.68 -10.88 -2.30
C LEU A 122 -8.50 -10.68 -1.34
N CYS A 123 -8.77 -10.83 -0.04
CA CYS A 123 -7.85 -10.53 1.07
C CYS A 123 -7.55 -11.74 1.96
N VAL A 124 -7.76 -12.95 1.48
CA VAL A 124 -7.41 -14.19 2.19
C VAL A 124 -5.92 -14.47 2.10
N LYS A 125 -5.42 -15.39 2.95
CA LYS A 125 -4.06 -15.92 2.74
C LYS A 125 -4.01 -16.77 1.47
N PRO A 126 -2.89 -16.80 0.72
CA PRO A 126 -2.76 -17.55 -0.54
C PRO A 126 -3.23 -19.01 -0.44
N GLN A 127 -2.92 -19.68 0.68
CA GLN A 127 -3.29 -21.09 0.92
C GLN A 127 -4.81 -21.29 1.02
N MET A 128 -5.57 -20.23 1.32
CA MET A 128 -7.04 -20.27 1.45
C MET A 128 -7.74 -20.02 0.12
N LEU A 129 -6.99 -19.69 -0.95
CA LEU A 129 -7.59 -19.34 -2.23
C LEU A 129 -8.51 -20.46 -2.78
N PRO A 130 -8.15 -21.75 -2.77
CA PRO A 130 -9.01 -22.79 -3.33
C PRO A 130 -10.39 -22.84 -2.67
N GLN A 131 -10.43 -22.77 -1.33
CA GLN A 131 -11.67 -22.77 -0.57
C GLN A 131 -12.46 -21.48 -0.79
N ALA A 132 -11.82 -20.33 -0.61
CA ALA A 132 -12.46 -19.04 -0.77
C ALA A 132 -13.04 -18.86 -2.20
N ALA A 133 -12.30 -19.32 -3.23
CA ALA A 133 -12.76 -19.24 -4.60
C ALA A 133 -13.98 -20.14 -4.84
N ALA A 134 -13.98 -21.37 -4.30
CA ALA A 134 -15.14 -22.27 -4.39
C ALA A 134 -16.38 -21.64 -3.76
N ASP A 135 -16.22 -21.01 -2.59
CA ASP A 135 -17.30 -20.41 -1.81
C ASP A 135 -17.93 -19.20 -2.50
N ILE A 136 -17.13 -18.42 -3.27
CA ILE A 136 -17.61 -17.19 -3.92
C ILE A 136 -17.79 -17.34 -5.45
N ARG A 137 -17.59 -18.52 -6.02
CA ARG A 137 -17.61 -18.73 -7.48
C ARG A 137 -18.90 -18.23 -8.13
N ALA A 138 -20.03 -18.36 -7.45
CA ALA A 138 -21.34 -17.89 -7.95
C ALA A 138 -21.42 -16.35 -8.12
N ALA A 139 -20.53 -15.58 -7.48
CA ALA A 139 -20.40 -14.14 -7.73
C ALA A 139 -19.84 -13.84 -9.14
N PHE A 140 -19.22 -14.82 -9.79
CA PHE A 140 -18.62 -14.73 -11.12
C PHE A 140 -19.45 -15.44 -12.21
N ALA A 141 -20.76 -15.53 -12.04
CA ALA A 141 -21.66 -15.99 -13.09
C ALA A 141 -21.71 -15.02 -14.30
N SER A 142 -21.24 -13.79 -14.12
CA SER A 142 -21.06 -12.76 -15.15
C SER A 142 -19.75 -12.01 -14.96
N PRO A 143 -19.24 -11.29 -15.98
CA PRO A 143 -17.97 -10.57 -15.88
C PRO A 143 -17.89 -9.63 -14.67
N ARG A 144 -16.86 -9.77 -13.85
CA ARG A 144 -16.65 -9.01 -12.62
C ARG A 144 -15.18 -8.80 -12.32
N VAL A 145 -14.82 -7.59 -11.89
CA VAL A 145 -13.47 -7.29 -11.44
C VAL A 145 -13.21 -7.90 -10.06
N VAL A 146 -12.06 -8.53 -9.91
CA VAL A 146 -11.51 -8.99 -8.63
C VAL A 146 -10.16 -8.36 -8.39
N ILE A 147 -10.04 -7.63 -7.30
CA ILE A 147 -8.79 -7.03 -6.82
C ILE A 147 -8.14 -8.03 -5.87
N SER A 148 -7.05 -8.66 -6.29
CA SER A 148 -6.33 -9.68 -5.50
C SER A 148 -5.09 -9.07 -4.85
N ILE A 149 -4.99 -9.18 -3.51
CA ILE A 149 -3.79 -8.80 -2.76
C ILE A 149 -2.97 -10.02 -2.30
N LEU A 150 -3.17 -11.16 -2.91
CA LEU A 150 -2.52 -12.41 -2.51
C LEU A 150 -1.04 -12.41 -2.95
N ALA A 151 -0.13 -12.46 -1.98
CA ALA A 151 1.30 -12.58 -2.24
C ALA A 151 1.64 -13.90 -2.94
N GLY A 152 2.57 -13.89 -3.90
CA GLY A 152 3.04 -15.08 -4.61
C GLY A 152 1.95 -15.81 -5.39
N THR A 153 0.81 -15.16 -5.71
CA THR A 153 -0.29 -15.79 -6.44
C THR A 153 -0.51 -15.07 -7.77
N PRO A 154 -0.17 -15.66 -8.91
CA PRO A 154 -0.39 -15.07 -10.23
C PRO A 154 -1.87 -14.81 -10.53
N SER A 155 -2.13 -13.82 -11.35
CA SER A 155 -3.49 -13.47 -11.78
C SER A 155 -4.20 -14.62 -12.51
N SER A 156 -3.45 -15.39 -13.30
CA SER A 156 -3.95 -16.57 -14.01
C SER A 156 -4.44 -17.68 -13.06
N VAL A 157 -3.80 -17.83 -11.89
CA VAL A 157 -4.24 -18.76 -10.84
C VAL A 157 -5.55 -18.29 -10.22
N VAL A 158 -5.65 -17.00 -9.90
CA VAL A 158 -6.88 -16.41 -9.35
C VAL A 158 -8.04 -16.59 -10.32
N ARG A 159 -7.84 -16.23 -11.60
CA ARG A 159 -8.86 -16.37 -12.64
C ARG A 159 -9.30 -17.81 -12.83
N ARG A 160 -8.36 -18.76 -12.91
CA ARG A 160 -8.68 -20.18 -13.03
C ARG A 160 -9.53 -20.68 -11.86
N SER A 161 -9.25 -20.21 -10.65
CA SER A 161 -9.99 -20.61 -9.44
C SER A 161 -11.41 -20.04 -9.41
N LEU A 162 -11.62 -18.79 -9.85
CA LEU A 162 -12.91 -18.10 -9.82
C LEU A 162 -13.76 -18.34 -11.06
N GLY A 163 -13.16 -18.65 -12.20
CA GLY A 163 -13.83 -18.87 -13.49
C GLY A 163 -13.47 -17.80 -14.52
N GLU A 164 -13.88 -18.06 -15.78
CA GLU A 164 -13.52 -17.25 -16.95
C GLU A 164 -14.04 -15.82 -16.93
N HIS A 165 -15.10 -15.55 -16.17
CA HIS A 165 -15.69 -14.23 -16.00
C HIS A 165 -14.92 -13.33 -15.00
N ALA A 166 -13.95 -13.87 -14.26
CA ALA A 166 -13.12 -13.07 -13.38
C ALA A 166 -12.12 -12.21 -14.19
N ARG A 167 -12.14 -10.90 -13.95
CA ARG A 167 -11.22 -9.91 -14.52
C ARG A 167 -10.27 -9.49 -13.39
N VAL A 168 -9.05 -9.99 -13.41
CA VAL A 168 -8.16 -9.91 -12.26
C VAL A 168 -7.30 -8.65 -12.30
N VAL A 169 -7.45 -7.79 -11.29
CA VAL A 169 -6.50 -6.73 -10.97
C VAL A 169 -5.64 -7.22 -9.81
N ARG A 170 -4.36 -7.38 -10.02
CA ARG A 170 -3.44 -7.76 -8.96
C ARG A 170 -2.90 -6.52 -8.27
N ALA A 171 -2.90 -6.50 -6.94
CA ALA A 171 -2.34 -5.44 -6.14
C ALA A 171 -1.43 -6.01 -5.04
N MET A 172 -0.37 -5.31 -4.71
CA MET A 172 0.54 -5.70 -3.63
C MET A 172 0.81 -4.50 -2.74
N PRO A 173 -0.01 -4.27 -1.71
CA PRO A 173 0.26 -3.27 -0.67
C PRO A 173 1.31 -3.76 0.33
N ASN A 174 1.80 -2.86 1.17
CA ASN A 174 2.65 -3.21 2.31
C ASN A 174 2.02 -2.80 3.65
N LEU A 175 2.65 -3.22 4.75
CA LEU A 175 2.15 -3.00 6.12
C LEU A 175 1.91 -1.51 6.46
N ALA A 176 2.67 -0.59 5.87
CA ALA A 176 2.54 0.84 6.13
C ALA A 176 1.19 1.43 5.64
N ALA A 177 0.41 0.67 4.85
CA ALA A 177 -0.97 0.99 4.53
C ALA A 177 -1.85 1.17 5.79
N SER A 178 -1.51 0.49 6.89
CA SER A 178 -2.24 0.61 8.18
C SER A 178 -2.17 2.00 8.81
N ILE A 179 -1.21 2.82 8.39
CA ILE A 179 -1.02 4.21 8.82
C ILE A 179 -1.06 5.18 7.62
N SER A 180 -1.67 4.79 6.51
CA SER A 180 -1.79 5.56 5.28
C SER A 180 -0.45 6.02 4.68
N GLN A 181 0.62 5.27 4.90
CA GLN A 181 1.96 5.49 4.36
C GLN A 181 2.41 4.31 3.48
N GLY A 182 1.47 3.55 2.94
CA GLY A 182 1.73 2.39 2.10
C GLY A 182 2.32 2.76 0.74
N VAL A 183 3.06 1.80 0.17
CA VAL A 183 3.33 1.74 -1.26
C VAL A 183 2.65 0.50 -1.80
N THR A 184 2.00 0.63 -2.97
CA THR A 184 1.28 -0.48 -3.59
C THR A 184 1.65 -0.61 -5.06
N ALA A 185 2.00 -1.82 -5.50
CA ALA A 185 2.04 -2.13 -6.93
C ALA A 185 0.66 -2.61 -7.40
N ILE A 186 0.27 -2.22 -8.61
CA ILE A 186 -0.95 -2.69 -9.29
C ILE A 186 -0.59 -3.14 -10.70
N CYS A 187 -1.20 -4.22 -11.18
CA CYS A 187 -1.23 -4.57 -12.59
C CYS A 187 -2.60 -5.06 -13.03
N LEU A 188 -2.89 -4.85 -14.32
CA LEU A 188 -3.96 -5.55 -15.01
C LEU A 188 -3.49 -6.98 -15.27
N GLY A 189 -4.12 -7.92 -14.59
CA GLY A 189 -3.83 -9.34 -14.72
C GLY A 189 -4.72 -10.04 -15.74
N ASP A 190 -4.83 -11.35 -15.60
CA ASP A 190 -5.55 -12.18 -16.55
C ASP A 190 -7.05 -11.83 -16.63
N GLY A 191 -7.54 -11.66 -17.85
CA GLY A 191 -8.92 -11.27 -18.15
C GLY A 191 -9.28 -9.81 -17.90
N ALA A 192 -8.40 -8.99 -17.31
CA ALA A 192 -8.64 -7.58 -17.04
C ALA A 192 -8.49 -6.70 -18.29
N SER A 193 -9.25 -5.61 -18.32
CA SER A 193 -9.23 -4.57 -19.35
C SER A 193 -8.73 -3.24 -18.78
N ARG A 194 -8.50 -2.27 -19.66
CA ARG A 194 -7.81 -1.00 -19.38
C ARG A 194 -8.31 -0.24 -18.15
N ASP A 195 -9.61 -0.22 -17.87
CA ASP A 195 -10.20 0.62 -16.82
C ASP A 195 -10.55 -0.17 -15.54
N ASP A 196 -10.23 -1.46 -15.49
CA ASP A 196 -10.55 -2.33 -14.35
C ASP A 196 -9.77 -1.99 -13.09
N ASP A 197 -8.61 -1.34 -13.21
CA ASP A 197 -7.78 -0.97 -12.08
C ASP A 197 -8.18 0.36 -11.40
N ALA A 198 -9.18 1.07 -11.91
CA ALA A 198 -9.57 2.39 -11.37
C ALA A 198 -9.95 2.35 -9.89
N VAL A 199 -10.77 1.36 -9.50
CA VAL A 199 -11.18 1.16 -8.09
C VAL A 199 -9.98 0.77 -7.22
N ALA A 200 -9.15 -0.16 -7.69
CA ALA A 200 -7.94 -0.55 -6.98
C ALA A 200 -7.02 0.65 -6.77
N HIS A 201 -6.80 1.46 -7.83
CA HIS A 201 -5.99 2.66 -7.74
C HIS A 201 -6.53 3.64 -6.70
N ALA A 202 -7.85 3.91 -6.69
CA ALA A 202 -8.47 4.81 -5.72
C ALA A 202 -8.33 4.29 -4.28
N ILE A 203 -8.60 3.01 -4.04
CA ILE A 203 -8.47 2.37 -2.73
C ILE A 203 -7.03 2.48 -2.21
N PHE A 204 -6.04 2.11 -3.02
CA PHE A 204 -4.65 2.08 -2.55
C PHE A 204 -4.02 3.47 -2.43
N ARG A 205 -4.51 4.47 -3.19
CA ARG A 205 -4.15 5.88 -2.96
C ARG A 205 -4.67 6.40 -1.63
N ALA A 206 -5.78 5.89 -1.13
CA ALA A 206 -6.31 6.27 0.18
C ALA A 206 -5.47 5.74 1.35
N VAL A 207 -4.74 4.64 1.15
CA VAL A 207 -3.92 4.00 2.19
C VAL A 207 -2.42 4.18 1.98
N GLY A 208 -2.03 4.99 0.99
CA GLY A 208 -0.61 5.29 0.77
C GLY A 208 -0.36 6.31 -0.34
N PRO A 209 0.70 7.13 -0.20
CA PRO A 209 0.99 8.19 -1.16
C PRO A 209 1.44 7.68 -2.54
N MET A 210 1.81 6.39 -2.65
CA MET A 210 2.39 5.85 -3.87
C MET A 210 1.67 4.59 -4.34
N VAL A 211 1.13 4.65 -5.56
CA VAL A 211 0.59 3.50 -6.29
C VAL A 211 1.33 3.40 -7.62
N MET A 212 2.00 2.27 -7.85
CA MET A 212 2.83 2.02 -9.02
C MET A 212 2.14 1.01 -9.94
N ARG A 213 1.98 1.34 -11.22
CA ARG A 213 1.60 0.34 -12.21
C ARG A 213 2.85 -0.40 -12.68
N LEU A 214 2.90 -1.71 -12.46
CA LEU A 214 4.00 -2.59 -12.84
C LEU A 214 3.48 -3.72 -13.72
N GLU A 215 4.35 -4.28 -14.53
CA GLU A 215 4.09 -5.57 -15.18
C GLU A 215 4.03 -6.68 -14.13
N GLU A 216 3.18 -7.69 -14.33
CA GLU A 216 3.01 -8.78 -13.37
C GLU A 216 4.33 -9.53 -13.10
N SER A 217 5.20 -9.65 -14.09
CA SER A 217 6.54 -10.25 -13.96
C SER A 217 7.45 -9.57 -12.93
N LYS A 218 7.16 -8.32 -12.55
CA LYS A 218 7.92 -7.55 -11.55
C LYS A 218 7.37 -7.65 -10.13
N PHE A 219 6.23 -8.34 -9.95
CA PHE A 219 5.54 -8.36 -8.64
C PHE A 219 6.32 -9.08 -7.55
N ASP A 220 7.06 -10.12 -7.87
CA ASP A 220 7.83 -10.85 -6.85
C ASP A 220 9.03 -10.02 -6.39
N ALA A 221 9.70 -9.32 -7.31
CA ALA A 221 10.75 -8.35 -6.98
C ALA A 221 10.20 -7.18 -6.15
N PHE A 222 9.04 -6.63 -6.53
CA PHE A 222 8.38 -5.57 -5.77
C PHE A 222 7.96 -6.05 -4.38
N THR A 223 7.41 -7.26 -4.28
CA THR A 223 7.01 -7.88 -2.99
C THR A 223 8.21 -8.02 -2.07
N ALA A 224 9.33 -8.53 -2.57
CA ALA A 224 10.56 -8.66 -1.80
C ALA A 224 11.12 -7.32 -1.36
N MET A 225 11.13 -6.31 -2.24
CA MET A 225 11.70 -4.98 -1.96
C MET A 225 10.78 -4.12 -1.09
N ALA A 226 9.52 -3.93 -1.48
CA ALA A 226 8.61 -2.98 -0.87
C ALA A 226 7.57 -3.65 0.06
N GLY A 227 7.05 -4.80 -0.33
CA GLY A 227 6.14 -5.59 0.50
C GLY A 227 6.79 -6.02 1.82
N SER A 228 8.02 -6.57 1.72
CA SER A 228 8.84 -7.00 2.87
C SER A 228 9.68 -5.88 3.48
N GLY A 229 9.79 -4.72 2.82
CA GLY A 229 10.62 -3.59 3.25
C GLY A 229 10.46 -3.18 4.72
N PRO A 230 9.24 -3.10 5.28
CA PRO A 230 9.05 -2.82 6.70
C PRO A 230 9.78 -3.79 7.63
N ALA A 231 9.87 -5.08 7.27
CA ALA A 231 10.58 -6.08 8.07
C ALA A 231 12.09 -5.82 8.12
N TYR A 232 12.68 -5.34 7.03
CA TYR A 232 14.11 -4.99 7.00
C TYR A 232 14.41 -3.81 7.91
N LEU A 233 13.52 -2.80 7.92
CA LEU A 233 13.65 -1.65 8.82
C LEU A 233 13.50 -2.06 10.28
N PHE A 234 12.58 -2.97 10.59
CA PHE A 234 12.40 -3.48 11.95
C PHE A 234 13.60 -4.32 12.39
N TYR A 235 14.19 -5.11 11.49
CA TYR A 235 15.42 -5.85 11.76
C TYR A 235 16.60 -4.90 12.06
N LEU A 236 16.77 -3.84 11.27
CA LEU A 236 17.74 -2.79 11.55
C LEU A 236 17.51 -2.14 12.93
N ALA A 237 16.25 -1.82 13.24
CA ALA A 237 15.87 -1.24 14.53
C ALA A 237 16.28 -2.14 15.71
N GLN A 238 16.08 -3.45 15.61
CA GLN A 238 16.52 -4.41 16.64
C GLN A 238 18.04 -4.34 16.86
N GLY A 239 18.83 -4.34 15.78
CA GLY A 239 20.28 -4.22 15.87
C GLY A 239 20.75 -2.88 16.47
N MET A 240 20.06 -1.77 16.13
CA MET A 240 20.36 -0.45 16.68
C MET A 240 20.08 -0.39 18.19
N ILE A 241 18.95 -0.96 18.65
CA ILE A 241 18.59 -1.01 20.08
C ILE A 241 19.62 -1.84 20.85
N GLU A 242 19.97 -3.03 20.35
CA GLU A 242 20.99 -3.88 20.96
C GLU A 242 22.37 -3.17 21.03
N GLY A 243 22.78 -2.52 19.95
CA GLY A 243 24.03 -1.76 19.89
C GLY A 243 24.05 -0.62 20.90
N GLY A 244 22.96 0.12 21.05
CA GLY A 244 22.83 1.19 22.05
C GLY A 244 22.97 0.68 23.48
N VAL A 245 22.34 -0.45 23.80
CA VAL A 245 22.46 -1.08 25.12
C VAL A 245 23.92 -1.52 25.38
N ARG A 246 24.55 -2.15 24.41
CA ARG A 246 25.98 -2.55 24.52
C ARG A 246 26.94 -1.37 24.66
N ALA A 247 26.56 -0.21 24.14
CA ALA A 247 27.30 1.04 24.26
C ALA A 247 27.05 1.79 25.55
N GLY A 248 26.13 1.31 26.44
CA GLY A 248 25.92 1.85 27.78
C GLY A 248 24.60 2.59 28.00
N LEU A 249 23.72 2.65 26.98
CA LEU A 249 22.37 3.19 27.16
C LEU A 249 21.45 2.12 27.81
N SER A 250 20.43 2.57 28.54
CA SER A 250 19.35 1.68 28.92
C SER A 250 18.57 1.19 27.69
N HIS A 251 17.83 0.08 27.83
CA HIS A 251 16.98 -0.42 26.77
C HIS A 251 15.91 0.60 26.35
N GLU A 252 15.32 1.33 27.32
CA GLU A 252 14.32 2.36 27.05
C GLU A 252 14.92 3.53 26.23
N GLU A 253 16.07 4.05 26.65
CA GLU A 253 16.76 5.13 25.91
C GLU A 253 17.13 4.69 24.48
N SER A 254 17.69 3.49 24.34
CA SER A 254 18.04 2.91 23.04
C SER A 254 16.81 2.75 22.13
N ASN A 255 15.69 2.24 22.65
CA ASN A 255 14.46 2.05 21.90
C ASN A 255 13.87 3.41 21.44
N ARG A 256 13.79 4.38 22.33
CA ARG A 256 13.26 5.72 22.00
C ARG A 256 14.14 6.44 20.97
N ALA A 257 15.45 6.44 21.18
CA ALA A 257 16.39 7.07 20.25
C ALA A 257 16.38 6.41 18.87
N THR A 258 16.34 5.07 18.81
CA THR A 258 16.27 4.32 17.54
C THR A 258 15.02 4.67 16.75
N ARG A 259 13.85 4.64 17.38
CA ARG A 259 12.58 4.95 16.70
C ARG A 259 12.59 6.36 16.10
N GLN A 260 13.05 7.35 16.87
CA GLN A 260 13.09 8.73 16.38
C GLN A 260 14.14 8.93 15.29
N SER A 261 15.31 8.29 15.40
CA SER A 261 16.37 8.36 14.38
C SER A 261 15.90 7.76 13.04
N LEU A 262 15.27 6.58 13.07
CA LEU A 262 14.75 5.94 11.86
C LEU A 262 13.63 6.76 11.22
N LEU A 263 12.70 7.30 12.01
CA LEU A 263 11.64 8.17 11.51
C LEU A 263 12.23 9.41 10.84
N GLY A 264 13.17 10.09 11.50
CA GLY A 264 13.81 11.30 10.97
C GLY A 264 14.57 11.03 9.68
N ALA A 265 15.36 9.95 9.64
CA ALA A 265 16.11 9.55 8.44
C ALA A 265 15.20 9.18 7.28
N ALA A 266 14.11 8.43 7.52
CA ALA A 266 13.14 8.09 6.49
C ALA A 266 12.43 9.34 5.94
N MET A 267 12.07 10.29 6.80
CA MET A 267 11.47 11.55 6.37
C MET A 267 12.45 12.42 5.55
N LEU A 268 13.72 12.48 5.94
CA LEU A 268 14.74 13.18 5.17
C LEU A 268 14.92 12.53 3.79
N LEU A 269 15.04 11.22 3.74
CA LEU A 269 15.15 10.47 2.48
C LEU A 269 13.94 10.71 1.56
N SER A 270 12.73 10.68 2.12
CA SER A 270 11.50 10.84 1.33
C SER A 270 11.30 12.26 0.77
N ARG A 271 11.94 13.27 1.40
CA ARG A 271 11.83 14.68 1.02
C ARG A 271 13.02 15.20 0.22
N SER A 272 14.04 14.39 0.03
CA SER A 272 15.26 14.75 -0.67
C SER A 272 15.31 14.12 -2.06
N ASP A 273 15.74 14.89 -3.05
CA ASP A 273 16.06 14.38 -4.39
C ASP A 273 17.51 13.85 -4.47
N GLN A 274 18.27 13.92 -3.35
CA GLN A 274 19.64 13.41 -3.31
C GLN A 274 19.64 11.88 -3.25
N ALA A 275 20.66 11.28 -3.86
CA ALA A 275 20.89 9.85 -3.74
C ALA A 275 21.18 9.45 -2.28
N PRO A 276 20.77 8.26 -1.82
CA PRO A 276 20.99 7.78 -0.46
C PRO A 276 22.47 7.84 -0.03
N GLU A 277 23.40 7.59 -0.96
CA GLU A 277 24.84 7.68 -0.74
C GLU A 277 25.28 9.10 -0.38
N SER A 278 24.71 10.10 -1.02
CA SER A 278 24.99 11.51 -0.75
C SER A 278 24.49 11.92 0.62
N LEU A 279 23.26 11.50 0.99
CA LEU A 279 22.73 11.74 2.33
C LEU A 279 23.57 11.07 3.41
N ARG A 280 24.03 9.84 3.18
CA ARG A 280 24.97 9.14 4.07
C ARG A 280 26.28 9.89 4.21
N ALA A 281 26.87 10.34 3.10
CA ALA A 281 28.11 11.10 3.11
C ALA A 281 28.01 12.42 3.89
N ALA A 282 26.88 13.12 3.78
CA ALA A 282 26.62 14.38 4.48
C ALA A 282 26.64 14.26 6.01
N VAL A 283 26.36 13.07 6.57
CA VAL A 283 26.40 12.80 8.01
C VAL A 283 27.62 12.01 8.44
N THR A 284 28.61 11.79 7.52
CA THR A 284 29.81 10.96 7.77
C THR A 284 31.08 11.81 7.68
N SER A 285 31.41 12.50 8.77
CA SER A 285 32.65 13.28 8.83
C SER A 285 33.88 12.37 8.94
N LYS A 286 35.00 12.79 8.32
CA LYS A 286 36.29 12.05 8.35
C LYS A 286 36.77 11.89 9.79
N GLY A 287 37.01 10.64 10.20
CA GLY A 287 37.49 10.31 11.56
C GLY A 287 36.40 10.43 12.65
N GLY A 288 35.15 10.74 12.29
CA GLY A 288 34.04 10.84 13.24
C GLY A 288 33.45 9.49 13.63
N THR A 289 32.55 9.51 14.60
CA THR A 289 31.85 8.33 15.11
C THR A 289 31.02 7.61 14.02
N THR A 290 30.38 8.37 13.13
CA THR A 290 29.64 7.81 12.00
C THR A 290 30.56 7.08 11.03
N ALA A 291 31.76 7.64 10.75
CA ALA A 291 32.74 6.98 9.88
C ALA A 291 33.21 5.65 10.46
N ALA A 292 33.48 5.60 11.78
CA ALA A 292 33.83 4.36 12.46
C ALA A 292 32.72 3.32 12.40
N ALA A 293 31.47 3.72 12.64
CA ALA A 293 30.31 2.83 12.59
C ALA A 293 30.04 2.29 11.18
N VAL A 294 30.04 3.17 10.16
CA VAL A 294 29.87 2.78 8.75
C VAL A 294 31.00 1.85 8.31
N GLY A 295 32.24 2.11 8.76
CA GLY A 295 33.37 1.23 8.47
C GLY A 295 33.18 -0.21 8.96
N VAL A 296 32.53 -0.42 10.10
CA VAL A 296 32.16 -1.77 10.57
C VAL A 296 31.09 -2.39 9.66
N LEU A 297 30.08 -1.62 9.22
CA LEU A 297 29.05 -2.12 8.32
C LEU A 297 29.64 -2.51 6.95
N ASP A 298 30.56 -1.71 6.42
CA ASP A 298 31.23 -1.98 5.16
C ASP A 298 32.12 -3.23 5.26
N GLN A 299 32.89 -3.39 6.35
CA GLN A 299 33.68 -4.61 6.62
C GLN A 299 32.82 -5.87 6.74
N ARG A 300 31.57 -5.73 7.16
CA ARG A 300 30.60 -6.83 7.26
C ARG A 300 29.75 -6.98 5.99
N GLU A 301 30.10 -6.26 4.93
CA GLU A 301 29.36 -6.30 3.64
C GLU A 301 27.84 -6.10 3.79
N ALA A 302 27.40 -5.25 4.73
CA ALA A 302 25.99 -5.07 5.08
C ALA A 302 25.13 -4.65 3.87
N LEU A 303 25.63 -3.79 2.98
CA LEU A 303 24.92 -3.39 1.75
C LEU A 303 24.66 -4.60 0.84
N ARG A 304 25.67 -5.47 0.67
CA ARG A 304 25.52 -6.68 -0.12
C ARG A 304 24.53 -7.65 0.51
N ALA A 305 24.62 -7.85 1.81
CA ALA A 305 23.69 -8.73 2.53
C ALA A 305 22.23 -8.29 2.38
N ILE A 306 21.96 -6.96 2.40
CA ILE A 306 20.61 -6.42 2.16
C ILE A 306 20.15 -6.71 0.71
N ALA A 307 21.02 -6.48 -0.27
CA ALA A 307 20.71 -6.75 -1.67
C ALA A 307 20.42 -8.24 -1.91
N ASP A 308 21.27 -9.14 -1.37
CA ASP A 308 21.11 -10.59 -1.48
C ASP A 308 19.82 -11.08 -0.80
N ALA A 309 19.44 -10.48 0.33
CA ALA A 309 18.18 -10.79 1.02
C ALA A 309 16.95 -10.45 0.16
N ILE A 310 16.97 -9.32 -0.55
CA ILE A 310 15.88 -8.92 -1.47
C ILE A 310 15.80 -9.91 -2.65
N VAL A 311 16.94 -10.28 -3.24
CA VAL A 311 17.00 -11.27 -4.34
C VAL A 311 16.46 -12.63 -3.87
N ALA A 312 16.84 -13.09 -2.69
CA ALA A 312 16.34 -14.34 -2.11
C ALA A 312 14.81 -14.27 -1.87
N GLY A 313 14.30 -13.13 -1.40
CA GLY A 313 12.86 -12.91 -1.24
C GLY A 313 12.11 -12.98 -2.57
N ALA A 314 12.65 -12.38 -3.63
CA ALA A 314 12.05 -12.44 -4.97
C ALA A 314 12.03 -13.87 -5.52
N ALA A 315 13.15 -14.59 -5.41
CA ALA A 315 13.22 -16.01 -5.82
C ALA A 315 12.19 -16.88 -5.07
N ARG A 316 11.98 -16.63 -3.78
CA ARG A 316 10.94 -17.31 -3.00
C ARG A 316 9.54 -17.00 -3.49
N GLY A 317 9.27 -15.75 -3.92
CA GLY A 317 8.02 -15.35 -4.56
C GLY A 317 7.73 -16.17 -5.82
N GLU A 318 8.71 -16.30 -6.70
CA GLU A 318 8.61 -17.12 -7.91
C GLU A 318 8.34 -18.61 -7.61
N GLU A 319 9.00 -19.17 -6.59
CA GLU A 319 8.74 -20.54 -6.16
C GLU A 319 7.28 -20.73 -5.70
N LEU A 320 6.78 -19.79 -4.90
CA LEU A 320 5.39 -19.82 -4.41
C LEU A 320 4.40 -19.70 -5.57
N ALA A 321 4.67 -18.85 -6.56
CA ALA A 321 3.86 -18.72 -7.75
C ALA A 321 3.82 -20.01 -8.57
N LYS A 322 4.95 -20.70 -8.72
CA LYS A 322 5.03 -22.01 -9.38
C LYS A 322 4.24 -23.09 -8.61
N LEU A 323 4.29 -23.06 -7.28
CA LEU A 323 3.51 -24.00 -6.44
C LEU A 323 2.01 -23.74 -6.55
N ALA A 324 1.58 -22.49 -6.55
CA ALA A 324 0.19 -22.10 -6.70
C ALA A 324 -0.38 -22.43 -8.10
N SER A 325 0.49 -22.59 -9.11
CA SER A 325 0.10 -22.86 -10.49
C SER A 325 -0.13 -24.36 -10.78
N LYS A 326 0.31 -25.25 -9.88
CA LYS A 326 0.11 -26.70 -9.97
C LYS A 326 -1.26 -27.09 -9.44
#